data_b7244c4f87837a6e66366007084ea8d0
#
_entry.id   b7244c4f87837a6e66366007084ea8d0
#
_cell.length_a   1.000
_cell.length_b   1.000
_cell.length_c   1.000
_cell.angle_alpha   90.00
_cell.angle_beta   90.00
_cell.angle_gamma   90.00
#
_symmetry.space_group_name_H-M   'P 1'
#
loop_
_entity.id
_entity.type
_entity.pdbx_description
1 polymer ?
#
loop_
_entity_poly.entity_id
_entity_poly.type
_entity_poly.pdbx_seq_one_letter_code
_entity_poly.pdbx_strand_id
1 'polypeptide(L)'
;MPNCSVIGCNTGPQKFQMFMFPSFKDDPLQKSEKLQILWIEQLNRKDWMPTRNSRVCEKHFTIESFIAPGKNVTVKGSRKSRKTLIPSAFPTLFLGSYNSKSRMLSEENKLIDTIQQQKKEIGQLRAELSNRNGHISNYREVINL
;
A
#
# COMPACT_ATOMS: atom_id res chain seq x y z
N MET A 1 14.49 17.65 18.28
CA MET A 1 14.77 16.33 17.66
C MET A 1 13.60 15.95 16.78
N PRO A 2 13.80 15.42 15.58
CA PRO A 2 12.68 15.13 14.67
C PRO A 2 11.84 13.96 15.18
N ASN A 3 10.53 14.15 15.19
CA ASN A 3 9.57 13.09 15.45
C ASN A 3 9.37 12.23 14.19
N CYS A 4 8.70 11.08 14.35
CA CYS A 4 8.32 10.22 13.25
C CYS A 4 7.43 10.97 12.24
N SER A 5 7.70 10.79 10.94
CA SER A 5 6.95 11.44 9.86
C SER A 5 5.59 10.78 9.60
N VAL A 6 5.31 9.62 10.18
CA VAL A 6 4.01 8.95 10.05
C VAL A 6 2.94 9.70 10.82
N ILE A 7 1.82 9.97 10.18
CA ILE A 7 0.68 10.68 10.81
C ILE A 7 0.18 9.91 12.04
N GLY A 8 0.00 10.60 13.14
CA GLY A 8 -0.46 10.00 14.40
C GLY A 8 0.62 9.24 15.19
N CYS A 9 1.85 9.15 14.68
CA CYS A 9 2.96 8.56 15.39
C CYS A 9 3.73 9.60 16.18
N ASN A 10 3.53 9.66 17.48
CA ASN A 10 4.23 10.58 18.39
C ASN A 10 5.54 9.99 18.94
N THR A 11 6.22 9.15 18.17
CA THR A 11 7.44 8.47 18.59
C THR A 11 8.67 9.33 18.29
N GLY A 12 9.45 9.62 19.30
CA GLY A 12 10.73 10.31 19.17
C GLY A 12 11.93 9.34 19.19
N PRO A 13 13.14 9.86 18.87
CA PRO A 13 14.38 9.08 18.77
C PRO A 13 14.87 8.47 20.10
N GLN A 14 14.31 8.90 21.21
CA GLN A 14 14.67 8.36 22.54
C GLN A 14 14.13 6.95 22.77
N LYS A 15 12.96 6.61 22.17
CA LYS A 15 12.29 5.33 22.40
C LYS A 15 12.59 4.29 21.34
N PHE A 16 12.72 4.72 20.10
CA PHE A 16 12.85 3.84 18.93
C PHE A 16 13.90 4.36 17.96
N GLN A 17 14.49 3.43 17.24
CA GLN A 17 15.43 3.79 16.17
C GLN A 17 14.68 4.47 15.03
N MET A 18 15.30 5.53 14.49
CA MET A 18 14.74 6.35 13.42
C MET A 18 15.55 6.15 12.14
N PHE A 19 14.85 5.96 11.03
CA PHE A 19 15.44 5.78 9.71
C PHE A 19 15.18 7.00 8.84
N MET A 20 16.19 7.45 8.13
CA MET A 20 16.09 8.54 7.15
C MET A 20 15.47 8.03 5.86
N PHE A 21 14.81 8.93 5.14
CA PHE A 21 14.37 8.62 3.78
C PHE A 21 15.59 8.36 2.88
N PRO A 22 15.47 7.44 1.92
CA PRO A 22 16.50 7.23 0.92
C PRO A 22 16.87 8.54 0.21
N SER A 23 18.17 8.77 -0.03
CA SER A 23 18.67 10.00 -0.66
C SER A 23 19.17 9.70 -2.06
N PHE A 24 18.90 10.60 -3.01
CA PHE A 24 19.28 10.45 -4.42
C PHE A 24 20.77 10.66 -4.68
N LYS A 25 21.50 11.30 -3.75
CA LYS A 25 22.80 11.88 -4.05
C LYS A 25 23.90 10.87 -4.42
N ASP A 26 23.73 9.61 -4.05
CA ASP A 26 24.79 8.60 -4.15
C ASP A 26 24.36 7.33 -4.90
N ASP A 27 23.25 7.35 -5.64
CA ASP A 27 22.75 6.15 -6.32
C ASP A 27 22.70 6.34 -7.84
N PRO A 28 23.71 5.85 -8.59
CA PRO A 28 23.74 5.94 -10.05
C PRO A 28 22.63 5.12 -10.75
N LEU A 29 21.96 4.25 -10.02
CA LEU A 29 20.93 3.35 -10.58
C LEU A 29 19.48 3.82 -10.34
N GLN A 30 19.27 5.02 -9.80
CA GLN A 30 17.93 5.59 -9.49
C GLN A 30 17.03 4.67 -8.61
N LYS A 31 17.61 3.68 -7.95
CA LYS A 31 16.86 2.77 -7.07
C LYS A 31 16.38 3.48 -5.81
N SER A 32 17.17 4.40 -5.30
CA SER A 32 16.84 5.21 -4.12
C SER A 32 15.68 6.18 -4.41
N GLU A 33 15.55 6.68 -5.64
CA GLU A 33 14.42 7.52 -6.05
C GLU A 33 13.11 6.74 -5.98
N LYS A 34 13.05 5.58 -6.61
CA LYS A 34 11.87 4.72 -6.58
C LYS A 34 11.50 4.31 -5.16
N LEU A 35 12.50 3.99 -4.35
CA LEU A 35 12.29 3.64 -2.95
C LEU A 35 11.79 4.83 -2.12
N GLN A 36 12.30 6.03 -2.36
CA GLN A 36 11.82 7.24 -1.69
C GLN A 36 10.37 7.53 -2.05
N ILE A 37 9.99 7.40 -3.32
CA ILE A 37 8.61 7.55 -3.78
C ILE A 37 7.71 6.55 -3.06
N LEU A 38 8.10 5.27 -3.00
CA LEU A 38 7.36 4.26 -2.25
C LEU A 38 7.17 4.62 -0.77
N TRP A 39 8.21 5.14 -0.12
CA TRP A 39 8.09 5.59 1.27
C TRP A 39 7.08 6.74 1.41
N ILE A 40 7.10 7.71 0.50
CA ILE A 40 6.17 8.85 0.51
C ILE A 40 4.74 8.37 0.29
N GLU A 41 4.53 7.50 -0.67
CA GLU A 41 3.21 6.91 -0.99
C GLU A 41 2.65 6.14 0.21
N GLN A 42 3.49 5.32 0.86
CA GLN A 42 3.08 4.55 2.03
C GLN A 42 2.69 5.44 3.22
N LEU A 43 3.34 6.59 3.41
CA LEU A 43 2.96 7.53 4.46
C LEU A 43 1.62 8.23 4.19
N ASN A 44 1.13 8.19 2.96
CA ASN A 44 -0.18 8.72 2.53
C ASN A 44 -0.43 10.15 3.02
N ARG A 45 0.59 11.01 2.96
CA ARG A 45 0.49 12.41 3.33
C ARG A 45 0.24 13.25 2.08
N LYS A 46 -0.91 13.92 2.04
CA LYS A 46 -1.26 14.80 0.93
C LYS A 46 -0.29 15.98 0.85
N ASP A 47 0.20 16.27 -0.34
CA ASP A 47 1.06 17.44 -0.66
C ASP A 47 2.28 17.58 0.27
N TRP A 48 2.85 16.45 0.71
CA TRP A 48 4.00 16.45 1.61
C TRP A 48 5.23 15.81 0.97
N MET A 49 6.37 16.50 1.15
CA MET A 49 7.67 16.00 0.72
C MET A 49 8.62 15.86 1.91
N PRO A 50 9.45 14.81 1.95
CA PRO A 50 10.40 14.63 3.02
C PRO A 50 11.50 15.71 2.97
N THR A 51 11.85 16.23 4.13
CA THR A 51 13.01 17.08 4.31
C THR A 51 14.22 16.25 4.77
N ARG A 52 15.40 16.83 4.80
CA ARG A 52 16.62 16.18 5.33
C ARG A 52 16.45 15.65 6.76
N ASN A 53 15.53 16.21 7.52
CA ASN A 53 15.27 15.82 8.90
C ASN A 53 14.09 14.84 9.05
N SER A 54 13.38 14.54 7.95
CA SER A 54 12.26 13.59 7.97
C SER A 54 12.75 12.19 8.25
N ARG A 55 12.08 11.50 9.18
CA ARG A 55 12.46 10.14 9.63
C ARG A 55 11.23 9.31 9.90
N VAL A 56 11.37 8.00 9.76
CA VAL A 56 10.36 7.01 10.10
C VAL A 56 10.90 6.10 11.20
N CYS A 57 10.14 5.85 12.25
CA CYS A 57 10.60 4.99 13.34
C CYS A 57 10.47 3.50 12.99
N GLU A 58 11.25 2.67 13.68
CA GLU A 58 11.32 1.22 13.44
C GLU A 58 9.99 0.49 13.53
N LYS A 59 9.00 1.03 14.23
CA LYS A 59 7.66 0.43 14.37
C LYS A 59 6.90 0.27 13.06
N HIS A 60 7.26 1.03 12.05
CA HIS A 60 6.59 1.03 10.76
C HIS A 60 7.19 0.04 9.76
N PHE A 61 8.17 -0.75 10.20
CA PHE A 61 8.82 -1.76 9.38
C PHE A 61 8.56 -3.17 9.95
N THR A 62 8.37 -4.14 9.07
CA THR A 62 8.30 -5.55 9.46
C THR A 62 9.66 -6.06 9.92
N ILE A 63 9.70 -7.16 10.65
CA ILE A 63 10.95 -7.77 11.11
C ILE A 63 11.86 -8.18 9.94
N GLU A 64 11.27 -8.59 8.84
CA GLU A 64 11.96 -9.01 7.61
C GLU A 64 12.65 -7.84 6.89
N SER A 65 12.22 -6.60 7.19
CA SER A 65 12.85 -5.40 6.65
C SER A 65 14.23 -5.10 7.25
N PHE A 66 14.64 -5.84 8.27
CA PHE A 66 15.92 -5.65 8.94
C PHE A 66 16.91 -6.73 8.57
N ILE A 67 18.17 -6.31 8.34
CA ILE A 67 19.28 -7.24 8.20
C ILE A 67 19.49 -7.92 9.56
N ALA A 68 19.48 -9.25 9.58
CA ALA A 68 19.78 -10.00 10.78
C ALA A 68 21.17 -9.58 11.32
N PRO A 69 21.31 -9.33 12.63
CA PRO A 69 22.61 -8.98 13.20
C PRO A 69 23.60 -10.09 12.89
N GLY A 70 24.60 -9.78 12.07
CA GLY A 70 25.67 -10.72 11.76
C GLY A 70 26.38 -11.15 13.06
N LYS A 71 26.82 -12.41 13.13
CA LYS A 71 27.49 -13.03 14.30
C LYS A 71 28.77 -12.30 14.76
N ASN A 72 29.19 -11.24 14.04
CA ASN A 72 30.48 -10.59 14.22
C ASN A 72 30.46 -9.11 14.65
N VAL A 73 29.33 -8.58 15.13
CA VAL A 73 29.31 -7.21 15.67
C VAL A 73 29.22 -7.27 17.18
N THR A 74 30.26 -7.77 17.82
CA THR A 74 30.54 -7.50 19.23
C THR A 74 31.21 -6.14 19.34
N VAL A 75 30.45 -5.07 19.27
CA VAL A 75 30.94 -3.76 19.70
C VAL A 75 30.92 -3.79 21.23
N LYS A 76 32.09 -3.94 21.84
CA LYS A 76 32.30 -3.71 23.26
C LYS A 76 31.85 -2.28 23.59
N GLY A 77 30.79 -2.15 24.40
CA GLY A 77 30.27 -0.86 24.83
C GLY A 77 28.79 -0.72 24.56
N SER A 78 28.01 -1.33 25.40
CA SER A 78 26.63 -1.08 25.80
C SER A 78 25.88 0.08 25.14
N ARG A 79 25.62 0.00 23.85
CA ARG A 79 24.48 0.69 23.23
C ARG A 79 23.73 -0.36 22.41
N LYS A 80 22.39 -0.43 22.61
CA LYS A 80 21.49 -1.34 21.87
C LYS A 80 21.96 -1.45 20.41
N SER A 81 22.19 -2.68 19.93
CA SER A 81 22.64 -2.91 18.55
C SER A 81 21.72 -2.16 17.58
N ARG A 82 22.30 -1.33 16.75
CA ARG A 82 21.53 -0.58 15.76
C ARG A 82 21.00 -1.55 14.69
N LYS A 83 19.70 -1.53 14.49
CA LYS A 83 19.07 -2.26 13.41
C LYS A 83 19.41 -1.60 12.07
N THR A 84 19.70 -2.38 11.06
CA THR A 84 19.96 -1.90 9.71
C THR A 84 18.86 -2.39 8.79
N LEU A 85 18.28 -1.52 7.98
CA LEU A 85 17.28 -1.90 6.99
C LEU A 85 17.95 -2.57 5.78
N ILE A 86 17.25 -3.52 5.17
CA ILE A 86 17.64 -4.03 3.84
C ILE A 86 17.47 -2.91 2.81
N PRO A 87 18.24 -2.92 1.68
CA PRO A 87 18.21 -1.84 0.70
C PRO A 87 16.83 -1.59 0.04
N SER A 88 15.96 -2.58 0.05
CA SER A 88 14.60 -2.49 -0.51
C SER A 88 13.50 -2.25 0.53
N ALA A 89 13.85 -2.05 1.81
CA ALA A 89 12.87 -1.88 2.87
C ALA A 89 12.04 -0.60 2.71
N PHE A 90 10.74 -0.72 2.90
CA PHE A 90 9.83 0.41 2.99
C PHE A 90 8.85 0.22 4.15
N PRO A 91 8.31 1.30 4.73
CA PRO A 91 7.39 1.20 5.87
C PRO A 91 6.05 0.62 5.42
N THR A 92 5.54 -0.37 6.15
CA THR A 92 4.28 -1.07 5.85
C THR A 92 3.34 -1.16 7.05
N LEU A 93 3.83 -0.94 8.26
CA LEU A 93 3.06 -1.15 9.49
C LEU A 93 2.60 0.17 10.12
N PHE A 94 1.37 0.17 10.64
CA PHE A 94 0.84 1.30 11.43
C PHE A 94 0.97 2.67 10.73
N LEU A 95 0.76 2.70 9.42
CA LEU A 95 0.83 3.91 8.61
C LEU A 95 -0.44 4.74 8.80
N GLY A 96 -0.50 5.46 9.90
CA GLY A 96 -1.48 6.47 10.23
C GLY A 96 -2.93 6.15 9.90
N SER A 97 -3.73 5.93 10.90
CA SER A 97 -5.15 5.55 10.80
C SER A 97 -6.05 6.59 10.12
N TYR A 98 -5.51 7.69 9.59
CA TYR A 98 -6.39 8.76 9.12
C TYR A 98 -7.17 8.46 7.85
N ASN A 99 -6.78 7.41 7.09
CA ASN A 99 -7.59 7.01 5.92
C ASN A 99 -7.41 5.55 5.46
N SER A 100 -6.62 4.71 6.14
CA SER A 100 -6.46 3.34 5.64
C SER A 100 -7.77 2.55 5.72
N LYS A 101 -8.51 2.65 6.82
CA LYS A 101 -9.85 2.03 6.92
C LYS A 101 -10.86 2.66 5.97
N SER A 102 -10.90 3.99 5.86
CA SER A 102 -11.85 4.67 4.97
C SER A 102 -11.49 4.51 3.50
N ARG A 103 -10.20 4.41 3.15
CA ARG A 103 -9.77 4.20 1.76
C ARG A 103 -9.98 2.76 1.31
N MET A 104 -9.61 1.78 2.12
CA MET A 104 -9.91 0.36 1.84
C MET A 104 -11.42 0.14 1.77
N LEU A 105 -12.19 0.69 2.71
CA LEU A 105 -13.65 0.63 2.69
C LEU A 105 -14.24 1.33 1.47
N SER A 106 -13.65 2.45 1.02
CA SER A 106 -14.07 3.17 -0.19
C SER A 106 -13.73 2.40 -1.47
N GLU A 107 -12.58 1.74 -1.53
CA GLU A 107 -12.19 0.91 -2.68
C GLU A 107 -13.01 -0.38 -2.73
N GLU A 108 -13.24 -1.04 -1.60
CA GLU A 108 -14.14 -2.19 -1.48
C GLU A 108 -15.56 -1.83 -1.88
N ASN A 109 -16.09 -0.71 -1.41
CA ASN A 109 -17.44 -0.27 -1.76
C ASN A 109 -17.55 0.02 -3.27
N LYS A 110 -16.57 0.68 -3.88
CA LYS A 110 -16.54 0.89 -5.34
C LYS A 110 -16.53 -0.42 -6.12
N LEU A 111 -15.77 -1.41 -5.65
CA LEU A 111 -15.71 -2.73 -6.27
C LEU A 111 -17.05 -3.46 -6.13
N ILE A 112 -17.68 -3.39 -4.98
CA ILE A 112 -19.01 -3.96 -4.72
C ILE A 112 -20.05 -3.32 -5.65
N ASP A 113 -20.06 -1.99 -5.76
CA ASP A 113 -20.96 -1.26 -6.65
C ASP A 113 -20.76 -1.67 -8.12
N THR A 114 -19.51 -1.81 -8.55
CA THR A 114 -19.18 -2.28 -9.91
C THR A 114 -19.69 -3.70 -10.16
N ILE A 115 -19.49 -4.62 -9.22
CA ILE A 115 -19.99 -6.00 -9.31
C ILE A 115 -21.51 -6.04 -9.35
N GLN A 116 -22.19 -5.22 -8.57
CA GLN A 116 -23.66 -5.14 -8.57
C GLN A 116 -24.18 -4.62 -9.91
N GLN A 117 -23.52 -3.60 -10.46
CA GLN A 117 -23.88 -3.04 -11.77
C GLN A 117 -23.70 -4.08 -12.89
N GLN A 118 -22.59 -4.80 -12.90
CA GLN A 118 -22.35 -5.87 -13.88
C GLN A 118 -23.36 -7.02 -13.75
N LYS A 119 -23.73 -7.42 -12.53
CA LYS A 119 -24.78 -8.43 -12.31
C LYS A 119 -26.12 -7.99 -12.87
N LYS A 120 -26.49 -6.72 -12.72
CA LYS A 120 -27.72 -6.15 -13.25
C LYS A 120 -27.73 -6.17 -14.78
N GLU A 121 -26.61 -5.78 -15.40
CA GLU A 121 -26.44 -5.79 -16.86
C GLU A 121 -26.52 -7.21 -17.44
N ILE A 122 -25.87 -8.18 -16.83
CA ILE A 122 -25.97 -9.60 -17.19
C ILE A 122 -27.42 -10.08 -17.09
N GLY A 123 -28.14 -9.68 -16.06
CA GLY A 123 -29.55 -10.00 -15.89
C GLY A 123 -30.42 -9.46 -17.03
N GLN A 124 -30.18 -8.21 -17.44
CA GLN A 124 -30.89 -7.59 -18.57
C GLN A 124 -30.60 -8.28 -19.90
N LEU A 125 -29.33 -8.55 -20.18
CA LEU A 125 -28.91 -9.25 -21.41
C LEU A 125 -29.49 -10.68 -21.48
N ARG A 126 -29.57 -11.40 -20.36
CA ARG A 126 -30.21 -12.71 -20.31
C ARG A 126 -31.69 -12.64 -20.59
N ALA A 127 -32.40 -11.64 -20.06
CA ALA A 127 -33.81 -11.44 -20.35
C ALA A 127 -34.05 -11.10 -21.81
N GLU A 128 -33.24 -10.25 -22.43
CA GLU A 128 -33.30 -9.94 -23.86
C GLU A 128 -33.06 -11.17 -24.74
N LEU A 129 -32.06 -11.99 -24.41
CA LEU A 129 -31.79 -13.24 -25.11
C LEU A 129 -32.98 -14.21 -25.02
N SER A 130 -33.59 -14.33 -23.85
CA SER A 130 -34.75 -15.16 -23.65
C SER A 130 -35.93 -14.70 -24.51
N ASN A 131 -36.19 -13.40 -24.58
CA ASN A 131 -37.24 -12.83 -25.42
C ASN A 131 -36.96 -13.08 -26.91
N ARG A 132 -35.73 -12.88 -27.39
CA ARG A 132 -35.35 -13.17 -28.77
C ARG A 132 -35.51 -14.63 -29.12
N ASN A 133 -35.11 -15.53 -28.25
CA ASN A 133 -35.29 -16.97 -28.44
C ASN A 133 -36.78 -17.38 -28.50
N GLY A 134 -37.62 -16.76 -27.68
CA GLY A 134 -39.07 -16.94 -27.72
C GLY A 134 -39.64 -16.49 -29.09
N HIS A 135 -39.21 -15.36 -29.61
CA HIS A 135 -39.62 -14.93 -30.96
C HIS A 135 -39.19 -15.91 -32.06
N ILE A 136 -37.96 -16.41 -32.00
CA ILE A 136 -37.43 -17.37 -32.97
C ILE A 136 -38.25 -18.69 -32.93
N SER A 137 -38.61 -19.15 -31.76
CA SER A 137 -39.45 -20.35 -31.59
C SER A 137 -40.81 -20.16 -32.26
N ASN A 138 -41.47 -19.03 -32.03
CA ASN A 138 -42.77 -18.71 -32.64
C ASN A 138 -42.68 -18.64 -34.18
N TYR A 139 -41.64 -18.08 -34.76
CA TYR A 139 -41.44 -18.07 -36.21
C TYR A 139 -41.23 -19.47 -36.78
N ARG A 140 -40.58 -20.38 -36.08
CA ARG A 140 -40.42 -21.77 -36.53
C ARG A 140 -41.74 -22.54 -36.57
N GLU A 141 -42.63 -22.30 -35.62
CA GLU A 141 -43.95 -22.90 -35.59
C GLU A 141 -44.81 -22.43 -36.76
N VAL A 142 -44.69 -21.16 -37.17
CA VAL A 142 -45.46 -20.60 -38.30
C VAL A 142 -44.94 -21.11 -39.65
N ILE A 143 -43.66 -21.43 -39.80
CA ILE A 143 -43.09 -21.92 -41.06
C ILE A 143 -43.36 -23.43 -41.26
N ASN A 144 -43.67 -24.20 -40.22
CA ASN A 144 -43.94 -25.61 -40.28
C ASN A 144 -45.44 -25.95 -40.44
N LEU A 145 -46.29 -24.95 -40.68
CA LEU A 145 -47.67 -25.06 -41.09
C LEU A 145 -47.82 -24.87 -42.60
#